data_bb8ecbcb59c4a3e34720b2d76bb9b16d
#
_entry.id   bb8ecbcb59c4a3e34720b2d76bb9b16d
#
_cell.length_a   1.000
_cell.length_b   1.000
_cell.length_c   1.000
_cell.angle_alpha   90.00
_cell.angle_beta   90.00
_cell.angle_gamma   90.00
#
_symmetry.space_group_name_H-M   'P 1'
#
loop_
_entity.id
_entity.type
_entity.pdbx_description
1 polymer ?
#
loop_
_entity_poly.entity_id
_entity_poly.type
_entity_poly.pdbx_seq_one_letter_code
_entity_poly.pdbx_strand_id
1 'polypeptide(L)'
;MKNIPQKAKVLLIKLRSIGDVVYNTAVYSPLKRRFPDAHLTVVVERPSYDLVCDHPDVDDVLCFEKGSLWKQIQFYSRLIRERYDVVIDMHEGTRGAVMCFLTYASIRIGNKFAKRSFLYNTKLDFSDLKPKFPIDYQVALIKTMGVHFDHVGPSIYISESARQRARDLLTENGIQNGYKYCVIHPGTKLELKRFTTSDNMKSFLA
;
A
#
# COMPACT_ATOMS: atom_id res chain seq x y z
N MET A 1 20.40 -7.73 14.24
CA MET A 1 19.52 -7.69 13.05
C MET A 1 19.69 -9.01 12.32
N LYS A 2 18.58 -9.65 11.87
CA LYS A 2 18.69 -10.84 11.02
C LYS A 2 19.32 -10.42 9.69
N ASN A 3 20.26 -11.23 9.18
CA ASN A 3 20.92 -10.94 7.91
C ASN A 3 19.93 -11.11 6.76
N ILE A 4 19.58 -10.02 6.06
CA ILE A 4 18.68 -10.03 4.91
C ILE A 4 19.54 -10.09 3.66
N PRO A 5 19.34 -11.10 2.78
CA PRO A 5 20.08 -11.19 1.53
C PRO A 5 19.82 -9.98 0.61
N GLN A 6 20.81 -9.58 -0.18
CA GLN A 6 20.61 -8.49 -1.15
C GLN A 6 19.54 -8.84 -2.22
N LYS A 7 19.48 -10.12 -2.61
CA LYS A 7 18.48 -10.67 -3.55
C LYS A 7 17.25 -11.25 -2.85
N ALA A 8 16.88 -10.68 -1.69
CA ALA A 8 15.74 -11.17 -0.94
C ALA A 8 14.42 -10.98 -1.68
N LYS A 9 13.51 -11.95 -1.56
CA LYS A 9 12.10 -11.78 -1.91
C LYS A 9 11.38 -11.13 -0.73
N VAL A 10 10.93 -9.90 -0.92
CA VAL A 10 10.28 -9.07 0.11
C VAL A 10 8.80 -8.91 -0.23
N LEU A 11 7.94 -9.20 0.72
CA LEU A 11 6.50 -8.99 0.62
C LEU A 11 6.02 -7.89 1.57
N LEU A 12 5.35 -6.88 1.03
CA LEU A 12 4.63 -5.88 1.82
C LEU A 12 3.11 -6.15 1.75
N ILE A 13 2.45 -6.22 2.89
CA ILE A 13 1.00 -6.47 2.96
C ILE A 13 0.30 -5.20 3.42
N LYS A 14 -0.44 -4.53 2.51
CA LYS A 14 -1.27 -3.36 2.82
C LYS A 14 -2.59 -3.42 2.03
N LEU A 15 -3.58 -4.13 2.58
CA LEU A 15 -4.81 -4.46 1.86
C LEU A 15 -5.69 -3.25 1.55
N ARG A 16 -5.83 -2.32 2.49
CA ARG A 16 -6.75 -1.16 2.44
C ARG A 16 -6.36 -0.11 3.50
N SER A 17 -6.83 1.16 3.52
CA SER A 17 -7.68 1.78 2.50
C SER A 17 -6.83 2.37 1.36
N ILE A 18 -7.47 2.99 0.34
CA ILE A 18 -6.75 3.67 -0.76
C ILE A 18 -5.71 4.65 -0.19
N GLY A 19 -6.10 5.55 0.72
CA GLY A 19 -5.19 6.51 1.34
C GLY A 19 -4.03 5.85 2.12
N ASP A 20 -4.29 4.74 2.80
CA ASP A 20 -3.24 3.99 3.50
C ASP A 20 -2.26 3.33 2.52
N VAL A 21 -2.73 2.88 1.35
CA VAL A 21 -1.85 2.34 0.29
C VAL A 21 -1.04 3.47 -0.33
N VAL A 22 -1.61 4.66 -0.51
CA VAL A 22 -0.84 5.86 -0.94
C VAL A 22 0.30 6.13 0.05
N TYR A 23 0.05 6.15 1.35
CA TYR A 23 1.12 6.29 2.35
C TYR A 23 2.15 5.15 2.27
N ASN A 24 1.71 3.94 1.92
CA ASN A 24 2.62 2.78 1.78
C ASN A 24 3.64 2.95 0.65
N THR A 25 3.32 3.70 -0.40
CA THR A 25 4.26 3.94 -1.51
C THR A 25 5.54 4.65 -1.06
N ALA A 26 5.52 5.39 0.05
CA ALA A 26 6.68 6.09 0.58
C ALA A 26 7.84 5.17 0.99
N VAL A 27 7.58 3.87 1.18
CA VAL A 27 8.60 2.93 1.64
C VAL A 27 9.25 2.13 0.50
N TYR A 28 8.70 2.17 -0.72
CA TYR A 28 9.17 1.33 -1.84
C TYR A 28 10.56 1.75 -2.30
N SER A 29 10.74 3.01 -2.69
CA SER A 29 12.04 3.52 -3.17
C SER A 29 13.15 3.44 -2.11
N PRO A 30 12.92 3.81 -0.83
CA PRO A 30 13.93 3.61 0.21
C PRO A 30 14.31 2.13 0.40
N LEU A 31 13.34 1.21 0.29
CA LEU A 31 13.62 -0.22 0.39
C LEU A 31 14.48 -0.70 -0.80
N LYS A 32 14.12 -0.31 -2.02
CA LYS A 32 14.89 -0.64 -3.23
C LYS A 32 16.29 -0.02 -3.21
N ARG A 33 16.46 1.21 -2.72
CA ARG A 33 17.81 1.79 -2.55
C ARG A 33 18.68 0.99 -1.58
N ARG A 34 18.09 0.45 -0.51
CA ARG A 34 18.82 -0.36 0.46
C ARG A 34 19.13 -1.76 -0.04
N PHE A 35 18.21 -2.34 -0.81
CA PHE A 35 18.27 -3.69 -1.39
C PHE A 35 17.96 -3.62 -2.90
N PRO A 36 18.91 -3.16 -3.74
CA PRO A 36 18.64 -2.94 -5.18
C PRO A 36 18.23 -4.21 -5.93
N ASP A 37 18.78 -5.36 -5.54
CA ASP A 37 18.51 -6.65 -6.16
C ASP A 37 17.32 -7.39 -5.54
N ALA A 38 16.67 -6.82 -4.53
CA ALA A 38 15.51 -7.46 -3.90
C ALA A 38 14.31 -7.45 -4.84
N HIS A 39 13.58 -8.56 -4.85
CA HIS A 39 12.27 -8.64 -5.53
C HIS A 39 11.17 -8.19 -4.58
N LEU A 40 10.61 -7.00 -4.83
CA LEU A 40 9.56 -6.41 -4.03
C LEU A 40 8.19 -6.76 -4.57
N THR A 41 7.42 -7.52 -3.79
CA THR A 41 6.00 -7.82 -4.05
C THR A 41 5.13 -7.02 -3.08
N VAL A 42 4.02 -6.46 -3.57
CA VAL A 42 3.05 -5.74 -2.74
C VAL A 42 1.68 -6.42 -2.82
N VAL A 43 1.04 -6.66 -1.68
CA VAL A 43 -0.34 -7.18 -1.61
C VAL A 43 -1.30 -6.05 -1.29
N VAL A 44 -2.28 -5.86 -2.17
CA VAL A 44 -3.37 -4.86 -2.01
C VAL A 44 -4.74 -5.48 -2.31
N GLU A 45 -5.83 -4.83 -1.88
CA GLU A 45 -7.18 -5.12 -2.38
C GLU A 45 -7.42 -4.39 -3.73
N ARG A 46 -8.36 -4.89 -4.56
CA ARG A 46 -8.65 -4.41 -5.92
C ARG A 46 -8.75 -2.88 -6.07
N PRO A 47 -9.41 -2.13 -5.17
CA PRO A 47 -9.53 -0.67 -5.31
C PRO A 47 -8.20 0.10 -5.29
N SER A 48 -7.13 -0.53 -4.78
CA SER A 48 -5.81 0.09 -4.68
C SER A 48 -4.80 -0.47 -5.67
N TYR A 49 -5.19 -1.43 -6.52
CA TYR A 49 -4.28 -2.10 -7.45
C TYR A 49 -3.62 -1.11 -8.42
N ASP A 50 -4.43 -0.26 -9.04
CA ASP A 50 -3.98 0.69 -10.07
C ASP A 50 -3.05 1.81 -9.51
N LEU A 51 -2.97 1.95 -8.18
CA LEU A 51 -2.03 2.87 -7.53
C LEU A 51 -0.60 2.33 -7.47
N VAL A 52 -0.43 1.03 -7.57
CA VAL A 52 0.86 0.36 -7.30
C VAL A 52 1.34 -0.52 -8.45
N CYS A 53 0.46 -0.94 -9.37
CA CYS A 53 0.80 -1.91 -10.42
C CYS A 53 1.88 -1.42 -11.40
N ASP A 54 1.95 -0.12 -11.65
CA ASP A 54 2.93 0.48 -12.57
C ASP A 54 4.10 1.16 -11.81
N HIS A 55 4.20 0.96 -10.48
CA HIS A 55 5.24 1.64 -9.70
C HIS A 55 6.64 1.05 -10.02
N PRO A 56 7.64 1.87 -10.40
CA PRO A 56 8.93 1.39 -10.90
C PRO A 56 9.75 0.58 -9.88
N ASP A 57 9.51 0.78 -8.60
CA ASP A 57 10.21 0.09 -7.52
C ASP A 57 9.46 -1.18 -7.03
N VAL A 58 8.33 -1.54 -7.65
CA VAL A 58 7.55 -2.74 -7.33
C VAL A 58 7.68 -3.73 -8.46
N ASP A 59 8.17 -4.93 -8.16
CA ASP A 59 8.40 -5.97 -9.17
C ASP A 59 7.15 -6.81 -9.43
N ASP A 60 6.29 -7.01 -8.42
CA ASP A 60 5.02 -7.75 -8.57
C ASP A 60 3.92 -7.21 -7.63
N VAL A 61 2.67 -7.27 -8.07
CA VAL A 61 1.51 -6.89 -7.27
C VAL A 61 0.52 -8.03 -7.18
N LEU A 62 0.25 -8.48 -5.97
CA LEU A 62 -0.78 -9.48 -5.68
C LEU A 62 -2.08 -8.79 -5.27
N CYS A 63 -3.12 -8.95 -6.10
CA CYS A 63 -4.43 -8.43 -5.79
C CYS A 63 -5.23 -9.44 -4.95
N PHE A 64 -5.58 -9.07 -3.72
CA PHE A 64 -6.44 -9.87 -2.88
C PHE A 64 -7.90 -9.49 -3.12
N GLU A 65 -8.71 -10.44 -3.59
CA GLU A 65 -10.15 -10.27 -3.79
C GLU A 65 -10.93 -11.04 -2.72
N LYS A 66 -11.90 -10.34 -2.10
CA LYS A 66 -12.90 -10.98 -1.24
C LYS A 66 -13.97 -11.62 -2.12
N GLY A 67 -14.56 -12.70 -1.67
CA GLY A 67 -15.67 -13.37 -2.36
C GLY A 67 -15.39 -14.84 -2.57
N SER A 68 -15.20 -15.28 -3.81
CA SER A 68 -15.06 -16.70 -4.16
C SER A 68 -13.98 -17.41 -3.33
N LEU A 69 -14.35 -18.50 -2.65
CA LEU A 69 -13.44 -19.35 -1.91
C LEU A 69 -12.30 -19.88 -2.80
N TRP A 70 -12.62 -20.21 -4.05
CA TRP A 70 -11.65 -20.69 -5.02
C TRP A 70 -10.56 -19.65 -5.34
N LYS A 71 -10.95 -18.40 -5.56
CA LYS A 71 -10.00 -17.30 -5.75
C LYS A 71 -9.10 -17.09 -4.54
N GLN A 72 -9.65 -17.23 -3.33
CA GLN A 72 -8.86 -17.14 -2.11
C GLN A 72 -7.87 -18.30 -1.99
N ILE A 73 -8.26 -19.52 -2.30
CA ILE A 73 -7.35 -20.67 -2.32
C ILE A 73 -6.22 -20.45 -3.33
N GLN A 74 -6.53 -20.00 -4.54
CA GLN A 74 -5.52 -19.69 -5.55
C GLN A 74 -4.53 -18.61 -5.08
N PHE A 75 -5.06 -17.53 -4.46
CA PHE A 75 -4.23 -16.46 -3.91
C PHE A 75 -3.28 -16.98 -2.82
N TYR A 76 -3.79 -17.71 -1.83
CA TYR A 76 -2.96 -18.26 -0.76
C TYR A 76 -1.97 -19.31 -1.28
N SER A 77 -2.35 -20.14 -2.25
CA SER A 77 -1.44 -21.08 -2.90
C SER A 77 -0.29 -20.37 -3.61
N ARG A 78 -0.56 -19.25 -4.29
CA ARG A 78 0.48 -18.42 -4.89
C ARG A 78 1.39 -17.83 -3.82
N LEU A 79 0.80 -17.24 -2.77
CA LEU A 79 1.52 -16.63 -1.67
C LEU A 79 2.52 -17.59 -1.01
N ILE A 80 2.11 -18.85 -0.80
CA ILE A 80 2.95 -19.90 -0.21
C ILE A 80 4.08 -20.33 -1.16
N ARG A 81 3.78 -20.48 -2.46
CA ARG A 81 4.75 -20.95 -3.46
C ARG A 81 5.87 -19.97 -3.75
N GLU A 82 5.64 -18.66 -3.56
CA GLU A 82 6.63 -17.62 -3.85
C GLU A 82 7.86 -17.67 -2.93
N ARG A 83 7.75 -18.28 -1.74
CA ARG A 83 8.87 -18.46 -0.78
C ARG A 83 9.58 -17.15 -0.47
N TYR A 84 8.85 -16.20 0.12
CA TYR A 84 9.41 -14.92 0.55
C TYR A 84 10.43 -15.10 1.69
N ASP A 85 11.50 -14.31 1.68
CA ASP A 85 12.49 -14.26 2.75
C ASP A 85 12.03 -13.35 3.88
N VAL A 86 11.41 -12.20 3.51
CA VAL A 86 10.94 -11.18 4.43
C VAL A 86 9.49 -10.82 4.10
N VAL A 87 8.65 -10.80 5.11
CA VAL A 87 7.25 -10.34 4.98
C VAL A 87 6.97 -9.30 6.04
N ILE A 88 6.35 -8.21 5.63
CA ILE A 88 6.02 -7.09 6.51
C ILE A 88 4.53 -6.83 6.44
N ASP A 89 3.85 -7.02 7.58
CA ASP A 89 2.43 -6.69 7.70
C ASP A 89 2.26 -5.22 8.12
N MET A 90 1.87 -4.40 7.17
CA MET A 90 1.52 -2.99 7.35
C MET A 90 0.01 -2.77 7.41
N HIS A 91 -0.77 -3.86 7.32
CA HIS A 91 -2.23 -3.82 7.42
C HIS A 91 -2.73 -3.92 8.86
N GLU A 92 -1.94 -4.58 9.72
CA GLU A 92 -2.19 -4.77 11.17
C GLU A 92 -3.49 -5.52 11.52
N GLY A 93 -4.16 -6.05 10.50
CA GLY A 93 -5.39 -6.82 10.66
C GLY A 93 -5.15 -8.32 10.77
N THR A 94 -6.16 -9.04 11.29
CA THR A 94 -6.13 -10.51 11.36
C THR A 94 -5.72 -11.16 10.04
N ARG A 95 -6.19 -10.64 8.92
CA ARG A 95 -5.91 -11.18 7.59
C ARG A 95 -4.46 -10.99 7.17
N GLY A 96 -3.89 -9.79 7.41
CA GLY A 96 -2.48 -9.52 7.15
C GLY A 96 -1.57 -10.45 7.95
N ALA A 97 -1.84 -10.64 9.24
CA ALA A 97 -1.07 -11.54 10.10
C ALA A 97 -1.13 -13.01 9.61
N VAL A 98 -2.31 -13.48 9.17
CA VAL A 98 -2.46 -14.83 8.60
C VAL A 98 -1.70 -14.97 7.28
N MET A 99 -1.81 -13.99 6.38
CA MET A 99 -1.03 -13.98 5.14
C MET A 99 0.47 -14.04 5.45
N CYS A 100 0.93 -13.18 6.36
CA CYS A 100 2.32 -13.13 6.79
C CYS A 100 2.81 -14.50 7.31
N PHE A 101 2.01 -15.19 8.13
CA PHE A 101 2.33 -16.51 8.67
C PHE A 101 2.41 -17.59 7.57
N LEU A 102 1.44 -17.61 6.67
CA LEU A 102 1.33 -18.62 5.62
C LEU A 102 2.41 -18.57 4.56
N THR A 103 3.18 -17.46 4.47
CA THR A 103 4.36 -17.41 3.59
C THR A 103 5.50 -18.28 4.06
N TYR A 104 5.51 -18.69 5.33
CA TYR A 104 6.63 -19.37 6.00
C TYR A 104 7.95 -18.59 5.93
N ALA A 105 7.91 -17.28 5.66
CA ALA A 105 9.10 -16.45 5.59
C ALA A 105 9.91 -16.50 6.89
N SER A 106 11.25 -16.51 6.75
CA SER A 106 12.17 -16.54 7.88
C SER A 106 12.12 -15.28 8.75
N ILE A 107 11.72 -14.15 8.14
CA ILE A 107 11.55 -12.85 8.79
C ILE A 107 10.11 -12.38 8.54
N ARG A 108 9.32 -12.30 9.62
CA ARG A 108 7.93 -11.83 9.60
C ARG A 108 7.78 -10.67 10.55
N ILE A 109 7.69 -9.46 9.98
CA ILE A 109 7.68 -8.19 10.71
C ILE A 109 6.24 -7.71 10.87
N GLY A 110 5.89 -7.23 12.06
CA GLY A 110 4.61 -6.61 12.31
C GLY A 110 4.54 -5.91 13.66
N ASN A 111 3.41 -5.25 13.90
CA ASN A 111 3.15 -4.53 15.15
C ASN A 111 2.97 -5.51 16.32
N LYS A 112 3.68 -5.26 17.44
CA LYS A 112 3.58 -6.04 18.68
C LYS A 112 2.14 -6.10 19.23
N PHE A 113 1.38 -5.04 19.07
CA PHE A 113 0.01 -4.89 19.57
C PHE A 113 -1.07 -5.32 18.59
N ALA A 114 -0.72 -5.80 17.40
CA ALA A 114 -1.68 -6.34 16.47
C ALA A 114 -2.40 -7.56 17.06
N LYS A 115 -3.70 -7.71 16.77
CA LYS A 115 -4.58 -8.75 17.36
C LYS A 115 -4.01 -10.17 17.27
N ARG A 116 -3.18 -10.47 16.26
CA ARG A 116 -2.52 -11.78 16.05
C ARG A 116 -1.01 -11.64 15.96
N SER A 117 -0.43 -10.77 16.78
CA SER A 117 1.01 -10.50 16.77
C SER A 117 1.87 -11.74 17.04
N PHE A 118 1.33 -12.80 17.64
CA PHE A 118 2.06 -14.05 17.85
C PHE A 118 2.47 -14.75 16.54
N LEU A 119 1.86 -14.38 15.40
CA LEU A 119 2.22 -14.90 14.07
C LEU A 119 3.47 -14.24 13.49
N TYR A 120 3.92 -13.10 14.03
CA TYR A 120 5.18 -12.46 13.65
C TYR A 120 6.33 -12.99 14.52
N ASN A 121 7.53 -13.05 13.96
CA ASN A 121 8.75 -13.40 14.70
C ASN A 121 9.69 -12.20 14.88
N THR A 122 9.35 -11.05 14.31
CA THR A 122 9.98 -9.75 14.54
C THR A 122 8.87 -8.75 14.81
N LYS A 123 8.78 -8.30 16.05
CA LYS A 123 7.68 -7.44 16.51
C LYS A 123 8.21 -6.07 16.85
N LEU A 124 7.63 -5.04 16.25
CA LEU A 124 7.94 -3.66 16.60
C LEU A 124 6.97 -3.17 17.67
N ASP A 125 7.54 -2.62 18.73
CA ASP A 125 6.81 -1.94 19.79
C ASP A 125 6.63 -0.47 19.39
N PHE A 126 5.39 -0.04 19.29
CA PHE A 126 5.05 1.35 18.96
C PHE A 126 4.71 2.20 20.17
N SER A 127 4.83 1.68 21.41
CA SER A 127 4.46 2.43 22.62
C SER A 127 5.25 3.72 22.78
N ASP A 128 6.52 3.73 22.38
CA ASP A 128 7.39 4.91 22.45
C ASP A 128 7.34 5.76 21.18
N LEU A 129 6.70 5.26 20.11
CA LEU A 129 6.54 6.00 18.88
C LEU A 129 5.44 7.05 19.06
N LYS A 130 5.79 8.32 18.90
CA LYS A 130 4.83 9.44 18.87
C LYS A 130 4.57 9.82 17.40
N PRO A 131 3.76 9.06 16.67
CA PRO A 131 3.54 9.31 15.25
C PRO A 131 2.78 10.61 15.07
N LYS A 132 3.25 11.45 14.15
CA LYS A 132 2.52 12.64 13.71
C LYS A 132 1.56 12.29 12.59
N PHE A 133 1.92 11.30 11.78
CA PHE A 133 1.16 10.85 10.61
C PHE A 133 1.08 9.31 10.54
N PRO A 134 0.06 8.75 9.89
CA PRO A 134 -0.07 7.31 9.68
C PRO A 134 1.13 6.65 8.99
N ILE A 135 1.85 7.39 8.16
CA ILE A 135 3.05 6.94 7.46
C ILE A 135 4.20 6.58 8.42
N ASP A 136 4.27 7.23 9.59
CA ASP A 136 5.35 7.03 10.56
C ASP A 136 5.43 5.58 11.06
N TYR A 137 4.28 4.92 11.20
CA TYR A 137 4.21 3.49 11.56
C TYR A 137 4.83 2.60 10.48
N GLN A 138 4.55 2.89 9.20
CA GLN A 138 5.06 2.11 8.07
C GLN A 138 6.57 2.29 7.94
N VAL A 139 7.05 3.53 8.06
CA VAL A 139 8.47 3.85 8.08
C VAL A 139 9.19 3.14 9.23
N ALA A 140 8.60 3.11 10.43
CA ALA A 140 9.17 2.43 11.57
C ALA A 140 9.34 0.92 11.34
N LEU A 141 8.36 0.26 10.71
CA LEU A 141 8.47 -1.16 10.34
C LEU A 141 9.63 -1.41 9.36
N ILE A 142 9.78 -0.57 8.35
CA ILE A 142 10.85 -0.71 7.35
C ILE A 142 12.23 -0.39 7.95
N LYS A 143 12.33 0.56 8.88
CA LYS A 143 13.58 0.85 9.59
C LYS A 143 14.15 -0.36 10.34
N THR A 144 13.32 -1.33 10.72
CA THR A 144 13.80 -2.60 11.32
C THR A 144 14.67 -3.41 10.38
N MET A 145 14.61 -3.16 9.08
CA MET A 145 15.46 -3.77 8.05
C MET A 145 16.78 -3.00 7.79
N GLY A 146 17.04 -1.92 8.52
CA GLY A 146 18.21 -1.06 8.29
C GLY A 146 18.04 -0.13 7.08
N VAL A 147 16.79 0.18 6.70
CA VAL A 147 16.49 1.15 5.66
C VAL A 147 16.53 2.55 6.23
N HIS A 148 17.23 3.46 5.57
CA HIS A 148 17.30 4.89 5.89
C HIS A 148 16.35 5.68 4.99
N PHE A 149 15.84 6.78 5.54
CA PHE A 149 14.92 7.67 4.85
C PHE A 149 15.47 9.09 4.89
N ASP A 150 15.80 9.64 3.72
CA ASP A 150 16.22 11.05 3.58
C ASP A 150 14.98 11.95 3.58
N HIS A 151 13.92 11.48 2.97
CA HIS A 151 12.61 12.13 2.91
C HIS A 151 11.51 11.08 3.08
N VAL A 152 10.43 11.46 3.76
CA VAL A 152 9.26 10.61 3.95
C VAL A 152 8.06 11.28 3.30
N GLY A 153 7.63 10.73 2.18
CA GLY A 153 6.43 11.18 1.47
C GLY A 153 5.93 10.13 0.50
N PRO A 154 4.64 10.11 0.19
CA PRO A 154 4.09 9.17 -0.78
C PRO A 154 4.67 9.45 -2.18
N SER A 155 4.89 8.38 -2.92
CA SER A 155 5.35 8.41 -4.31
C SER A 155 4.34 7.64 -5.16
N ILE A 156 3.54 8.36 -5.95
CA ILE A 156 2.60 7.74 -6.90
C ILE A 156 3.19 7.85 -8.29
N TYR A 157 3.34 6.72 -8.95
CA TYR A 157 3.70 6.66 -10.36
C TYR A 157 2.43 6.62 -11.20
N ILE A 158 2.37 7.48 -12.21
CA ILE A 158 1.27 7.54 -13.19
C ILE A 158 1.85 7.14 -14.54
N SER A 159 1.45 5.98 -15.05
CA SER A 159 1.90 5.50 -16.36
C SER A 159 1.42 6.40 -17.50
N GLU A 160 2.15 6.40 -18.62
CA GLU A 160 1.77 7.20 -19.79
C GLU A 160 0.40 6.77 -20.34
N SER A 161 0.07 5.48 -20.26
CA SER A 161 -1.25 4.98 -20.62
C SER A 161 -2.37 5.57 -19.76
N ALA A 162 -2.13 5.71 -18.44
CA ALA A 162 -3.09 6.35 -17.52
C ALA A 162 -3.23 7.85 -17.80
N ARG A 163 -2.11 8.52 -18.10
CA ARG A 163 -2.14 9.94 -18.53
C ARG A 163 -2.92 10.14 -19.82
N GLN A 164 -2.72 9.24 -20.80
CA GLN A 164 -3.45 9.31 -22.06
C GLN A 164 -4.94 9.11 -21.85
N ARG A 165 -5.35 8.07 -21.11
CA ARG A 165 -6.78 7.86 -20.78
C ARG A 165 -7.40 9.08 -20.09
N ALA A 166 -6.67 9.74 -19.19
CA ALA A 166 -7.17 10.95 -18.54
C ALA A 166 -7.34 12.11 -19.53
N ARG A 167 -6.39 12.30 -20.47
CA ARG A 167 -6.50 13.32 -21.53
C ARG A 167 -7.71 13.05 -22.43
N ASP A 168 -7.89 11.79 -22.85
CA ASP A 168 -9.00 11.38 -23.71
C ASP A 168 -10.34 11.68 -23.01
N LEU A 169 -10.47 11.27 -21.74
CA LEU A 169 -11.67 11.52 -20.93
C LEU A 169 -11.97 13.02 -20.79
N LEU A 170 -10.96 13.85 -20.53
CA LEU A 170 -11.13 15.30 -20.44
C LEU A 170 -11.60 15.89 -21.77
N THR A 171 -10.99 15.47 -22.88
CA THR A 171 -11.34 15.93 -24.24
C THR A 171 -12.76 15.53 -24.62
N GLU A 172 -13.16 14.29 -24.36
CA GLU A 172 -14.54 13.79 -24.58
C GLU A 172 -15.59 14.60 -23.81
N ASN A 173 -15.21 15.16 -22.66
CA ASN A 173 -16.07 16.04 -21.86
C ASN A 173 -15.86 17.55 -22.14
N GLY A 174 -15.22 17.91 -23.27
CA GLY A 174 -15.10 19.29 -23.75
C GLY A 174 -13.98 20.09 -23.10
N ILE A 175 -13.13 19.48 -22.25
CA ILE A 175 -12.00 20.13 -21.61
C ILE A 175 -10.77 19.96 -22.50
N GLN A 176 -10.39 21.02 -23.22
CA GLN A 176 -9.25 21.01 -24.11
C GLN A 176 -7.92 21.23 -23.39
N ASN A 177 -6.83 20.84 -24.05
CA ASN A 177 -5.48 21.04 -23.53
C ASN A 177 -5.20 22.55 -23.32
N GLY A 178 -4.70 22.89 -22.13
CA GLY A 178 -4.46 24.28 -21.74
C GLY A 178 -5.61 24.97 -20.99
N TYR A 179 -6.77 24.36 -20.89
CA TYR A 179 -7.84 24.88 -20.05
C TYR A 179 -7.48 24.77 -18.57
N LYS A 180 -7.81 25.81 -17.80
CA LYS A 180 -7.78 25.74 -16.34
C LYS A 180 -9.08 25.09 -15.87
N TYR A 181 -8.97 24.05 -15.07
CA TYR A 181 -10.13 23.37 -14.48
C TYR A 181 -9.90 23.04 -13.02
N CYS A 182 -10.99 22.86 -12.29
CA CYS A 182 -10.99 22.45 -10.90
C CYS A 182 -11.65 21.09 -10.80
N VAL A 183 -11.04 20.20 -10.02
CA VAL A 183 -11.63 18.87 -9.72
C VAL A 183 -12.22 18.89 -8.32
N ILE A 184 -13.50 18.56 -8.22
CA ILE A 184 -14.23 18.48 -6.96
C ILE A 184 -14.63 17.03 -6.71
N HIS A 185 -14.19 16.46 -5.59
CA HIS A 185 -14.57 15.12 -5.14
C HIS A 185 -15.44 15.22 -3.89
N PRO A 186 -16.77 15.30 -4.02
CA PRO A 186 -17.69 15.55 -2.89
C PRO A 186 -17.96 14.28 -2.07
N GLY A 187 -17.63 13.11 -2.62
CA GLY A 187 -17.93 11.82 -2.02
C GLY A 187 -16.97 11.43 -0.89
N THR A 188 -17.49 10.76 0.13
CA THR A 188 -16.70 10.14 1.19
C THR A 188 -17.39 8.88 1.68
N LYS A 189 -16.60 7.94 2.20
CA LYS A 189 -17.11 6.69 2.77
C LYS A 189 -17.86 6.90 4.10
N LEU A 190 -17.45 7.90 4.86
CA LEU A 190 -18.05 8.21 6.16
C LEU A 190 -19.06 9.36 6.00
N GLU A 191 -20.30 9.13 6.37
CA GLU A 191 -21.40 10.06 6.23
C GLU A 191 -21.11 11.41 6.90
N LEU A 192 -20.55 11.38 8.11
CA LEU A 192 -20.12 12.58 8.86
C LEU A 192 -19.04 13.44 8.17
N LYS A 193 -18.35 12.88 7.16
CA LYS A 193 -17.33 13.58 6.38
C LYS A 193 -17.83 13.98 4.99
N ARG A 194 -19.08 13.70 4.68
CA ARG A 194 -19.68 14.04 3.39
C ARG A 194 -19.98 15.54 3.37
N PHE A 195 -19.65 16.20 2.27
CA PHE A 195 -20.08 17.57 2.01
C PHE A 195 -21.58 17.52 1.62
N THR A 196 -22.44 17.71 2.59
CA THR A 196 -23.65 16.89 2.68
C THR A 196 -24.95 17.49 2.33
N THR A 197 -25.14 18.65 1.92
CA THR A 197 -26.48 18.98 1.43
C THR A 197 -26.42 19.41 -0.02
N SER A 198 -27.44 19.02 -0.79
CA SER A 198 -27.63 19.52 -2.16
C SER A 198 -27.56 21.06 -2.20
N ASP A 199 -27.98 21.70 -1.13
CA ASP A 199 -28.01 23.17 -0.98
C ASP A 199 -26.61 23.74 -0.70
N ASN A 200 -25.81 23.10 0.14
CA ASN A 200 -24.42 23.51 0.36
C ASN A 200 -23.56 23.34 -0.90
N MET A 201 -23.82 22.32 -1.71
CA MET A 201 -23.10 22.11 -2.97
C MET A 201 -23.53 23.13 -4.02
N LYS A 202 -24.83 23.47 -4.11
CA LYS A 202 -25.34 24.51 -5.01
C LYS A 202 -24.77 25.88 -4.66
N SER A 203 -24.71 26.24 -3.36
CA SER A 203 -24.12 27.52 -2.92
C SER A 203 -22.61 27.61 -3.10
N PHE A 204 -21.90 26.47 -3.17
CA PHE A 204 -20.46 26.44 -3.45
C PHE A 204 -20.16 26.54 -4.95
N LEU A 205 -21.08 26.12 -5.82
CA LEU A 205 -20.92 26.14 -7.28
C LEU A 205 -21.54 27.39 -7.94
N ALA A 206 -22.27 28.18 -7.19
CA ALA A 206 -22.82 29.48 -7.62
C ALA A 206 -21.82 30.61 -7.38
#